data_f117e3791e6025f72a402a1eac8ff560
#
_entry.id   f117e3791e6025f72a402a1eac8ff560
#
_cell.length_a   1.000
_cell.length_b   1.000
_cell.length_c   1.000
_cell.angle_alpha   90.00
_cell.angle_beta   90.00
_cell.angle_gamma   90.00
#
_symmetry.space_group_name_H-M   'P 1'
#
loop_
_entity.id
_entity.type
_entity.pdbx_description
1 polymer ?
#
loop_
_entity_poly.entity_id
_entity_poly.type
_entity_poly.pdbx_seq_one_letter_code
_entity_poly.pdbx_strand_id
1 'polypeptide(L)'
;MQEQVDHLIAIDPLLRRGLGGKSSEEFVKKRGITETREQLAQDLFVERFRQKFDFTKLSEEASVEDLVAVVRNKIPEDAKEALAVYVAYRNHVIQIFRKLLNRTEDGLATEDKVHQLIYPRYRDSEQVDYSAHNLWLIDDDLAYARYISSDRTPEGNARRKGEYAHDLLINNENELMVVEMKRPQKKDYDGSKEASTKNPVDQLKNQIMDIRERGKVIDSGGRERTIENTSMVRGYILADWNDKLERYLKIEDFILTNFGGQMAYRYYKELNLIIEVLAFDRLVDRASNRNEAFVSMLESRSNYDRTPVGKLSAAE
;
A
#
# COMPACT_ATOMS: atom_id res chain seq x y z
N MET A 1 17.96 27.13 6.85
CA MET A 1 17.79 26.19 5.73
C MET A 1 19.06 26.03 4.89
N GLN A 2 19.69 27.11 4.39
CA GLN A 2 20.94 26.97 3.62
C GLN A 2 22.03 26.26 4.41
N GLU A 3 22.30 26.68 5.65
CA GLU A 3 23.26 26.01 6.55
C GLU A 3 22.91 24.53 6.80
N GLN A 4 21.64 24.19 6.83
CA GLN A 4 21.18 22.80 6.97
C GLN A 4 21.51 21.99 5.73
N VAL A 5 21.31 22.53 4.54
CA VAL A 5 21.69 21.89 3.27
C VAL A 5 23.19 21.70 3.19
N ASP A 6 23.97 22.74 3.52
CA ASP A 6 25.44 22.66 3.54
C ASP A 6 25.94 21.62 4.55
N HIS A 7 25.29 21.53 5.69
CA HIS A 7 25.62 20.52 6.70
C HIS A 7 25.26 19.09 6.26
N LEU A 8 24.12 18.92 5.60
CA LEU A 8 23.74 17.60 5.02
C LEU A 8 24.74 17.15 3.96
N ILE A 9 25.17 18.06 3.08
CA ILE A 9 26.21 17.79 2.06
C ILE A 9 27.57 17.50 2.68
N ALA A 10 27.89 18.10 3.83
CA ALA A 10 29.12 17.82 4.55
C ALA A 10 29.13 16.40 5.18
N ILE A 11 27.95 15.91 5.61
CA ILE A 11 27.79 14.54 6.14
C ILE A 11 27.78 13.52 5.00
N ASP A 12 27.02 13.79 3.96
CA ASP A 12 26.94 12.95 2.74
C ASP A 12 27.25 13.77 1.49
N PRO A 13 28.49 13.79 1.00
CA PRO A 13 28.90 14.54 -0.18
C PRO A 13 28.13 14.14 -1.45
N LEU A 14 27.54 12.96 -1.51
CA LEU A 14 26.74 12.51 -2.65
C LEU A 14 25.46 13.34 -2.80
N LEU A 15 24.92 13.90 -1.74
CA LEU A 15 23.74 14.79 -1.76
C LEU A 15 24.01 16.08 -2.55
N ARG A 16 25.28 16.49 -2.69
CA ARG A 16 25.65 17.65 -3.52
C ARG A 16 25.17 17.54 -4.98
N ARG A 17 25.08 16.32 -5.49
CA ARG A 17 24.54 16.07 -6.83
C ARG A 17 23.06 16.44 -6.96
N GLY A 18 22.30 16.42 -5.86
CA GLY A 18 20.91 16.86 -5.83
C GLY A 18 20.71 18.37 -6.03
N LEU A 19 21.78 19.16 -5.88
CA LEU A 19 21.72 20.59 -6.20
C LEU A 19 21.61 20.89 -7.70
N GLY A 20 21.98 19.92 -8.57
CA GLY A 20 21.88 20.10 -10.01
C GLY A 20 22.72 21.23 -10.61
N GLY A 21 23.88 21.48 -10.02
CA GLY A 21 24.74 22.59 -10.40
C GLY A 21 24.33 23.94 -9.81
N LYS A 22 23.27 24.00 -9.01
CA LYS A 22 22.84 25.21 -8.28
C LYS A 22 23.59 25.34 -6.96
N SER A 23 23.58 26.56 -6.39
CA SER A 23 24.04 26.74 -5.02
C SER A 23 22.99 26.25 -4.01
N SER A 24 23.42 25.99 -2.77
CA SER A 24 22.49 25.64 -1.67
C SER A 24 21.47 26.75 -1.43
N GLU A 25 21.86 28.01 -1.64
CA GLU A 25 20.96 29.18 -1.56
C GLU A 25 19.86 29.14 -2.63
N GLU A 26 20.22 28.86 -3.88
CA GLU A 26 19.26 28.75 -5.00
C GLU A 26 18.31 27.56 -4.84
N PHE A 27 18.82 26.47 -4.26
CA PHE A 27 18.02 25.29 -3.97
C PHE A 27 16.93 25.59 -2.93
N VAL A 28 17.28 26.37 -1.91
CA VAL A 28 16.37 26.75 -0.82
C VAL A 28 15.37 27.82 -1.21
N LYS A 29 15.74 28.78 -2.08
CA LYS A 29 14.86 29.89 -2.51
C LYS A 29 13.50 29.46 -3.08
N LYS A 30 13.40 28.26 -3.61
CA LYS A 30 12.17 27.72 -4.22
C LYS A 30 11.29 26.94 -3.23
N ARG A 31 11.64 26.87 -1.94
CA ARG A 31 11.03 26.00 -0.93
C ARG A 31 10.41 26.79 0.22
N GLY A 32 9.46 26.16 0.90
CA GLY A 32 8.80 26.76 2.06
C GLY A 32 9.75 26.88 3.26
N ILE A 33 9.52 27.90 4.08
CA ILE A 33 10.37 28.25 5.24
C ILE A 33 10.31 27.19 6.36
N THR A 34 9.40 26.22 6.28
CA THR A 34 9.09 25.25 7.35
C THR A 34 9.60 23.83 7.10
N GLU A 35 10.42 23.61 6.09
CA GLU A 35 10.93 22.25 5.79
C GLU A 35 11.90 21.78 6.87
N THR A 36 11.73 20.51 7.30
CA THR A 36 12.64 19.87 8.25
C THR A 36 13.93 19.44 7.56
N ARG A 37 14.95 19.12 8.37
CA ARG A 37 16.23 18.62 7.87
C ARG A 37 16.06 17.32 7.09
N GLU A 38 15.16 16.43 7.54
CA GLU A 38 14.84 15.16 6.89
C GLU A 38 14.18 15.39 5.53
N GLN A 39 13.26 16.34 5.43
CA GLN A 39 12.62 16.75 4.17
C GLN A 39 13.65 17.30 3.17
N LEU A 40 14.56 18.16 3.63
CA LEU A 40 15.63 18.69 2.78
C LEU A 40 16.58 17.58 2.28
N ALA A 41 16.90 16.59 3.12
CA ALA A 41 17.71 15.44 2.72
C ALA A 41 16.99 14.56 1.69
N GLN A 42 15.71 14.27 1.89
CA GLN A 42 14.88 13.54 0.94
C GLN A 42 14.79 14.26 -0.41
N ASP A 43 14.60 15.56 -0.40
CA ASP A 43 14.49 16.36 -1.59
C ASP A 43 15.79 16.41 -2.40
N LEU A 44 16.93 16.54 -1.72
CA LEU A 44 18.24 16.45 -2.37
C LEU A 44 18.44 15.08 -3.01
N PHE A 45 18.03 14.02 -2.32
CA PHE A 45 18.10 12.66 -2.83
C PHE A 45 17.20 12.47 -4.06
N VAL A 46 15.94 12.91 -4.00
CA VAL A 46 14.98 12.81 -5.11
C VAL A 46 15.45 13.62 -6.31
N GLU A 47 15.95 14.85 -6.11
CA GLU A 47 16.44 15.70 -7.20
C GLU A 47 17.70 15.11 -7.85
N ARG A 48 18.60 14.54 -7.06
CA ARG A 48 19.74 13.76 -7.57
C ARG A 48 19.30 12.62 -8.47
N PHE A 49 18.23 11.93 -8.07
CA PHE A 49 17.65 10.81 -8.81
C PHE A 49 17.03 11.29 -10.13
N ARG A 50 16.22 12.36 -10.10
CA ARG A 50 15.60 12.95 -11.30
C ARG A 50 16.62 13.37 -12.34
N GLN A 51 17.75 13.97 -11.94
CA GLN A 51 18.79 14.41 -12.86
C GLN A 51 19.53 13.25 -13.54
N LYS A 52 19.67 12.11 -12.88
CA LYS A 52 20.27 10.90 -13.47
C LYS A 52 19.35 10.23 -14.49
N PHE A 53 18.04 10.39 -14.37
CA PHE A 53 17.03 9.79 -15.23
C PHE A 53 16.38 10.78 -16.18
N ASP A 54 17.18 11.69 -16.75
CA ASP A 54 16.70 12.53 -17.85
C ASP A 54 16.55 11.68 -19.12
N PHE A 55 15.36 11.11 -19.27
CA PHE A 55 14.98 10.32 -20.44
C PHE A 55 14.64 11.18 -21.66
N THR A 56 14.58 12.51 -21.52
CA THR A 56 14.27 13.43 -22.62
C THR A 56 15.32 13.44 -23.72
N LYS A 57 16.50 12.84 -23.46
CA LYS A 57 17.60 12.71 -24.42
C LYS A 57 17.63 11.40 -25.20
N LEU A 58 16.65 10.50 -24.96
CA LEU A 58 16.53 9.32 -25.79
C LEU A 58 15.91 9.74 -27.13
N SER A 59 16.57 9.38 -28.22
CA SER A 59 16.10 9.73 -29.56
C SER A 59 14.72 9.07 -29.80
N GLU A 60 13.82 9.78 -30.47
CA GLU A 60 12.52 9.25 -30.87
C GLU A 60 12.63 8.01 -31.77
N GLU A 61 13.80 7.74 -32.32
CA GLU A 61 14.13 6.60 -33.19
C GLU A 61 14.68 5.37 -32.45
N ALA A 62 14.87 5.44 -31.13
CA ALA A 62 15.40 4.33 -30.35
C ALA A 62 14.41 3.15 -30.31
N SER A 63 14.92 1.94 -30.54
CA SER A 63 14.11 0.72 -30.40
C SER A 63 13.66 0.51 -28.94
N VAL A 64 12.57 -0.25 -28.74
CA VAL A 64 12.11 -0.60 -27.37
C VAL A 64 13.20 -1.36 -26.62
N GLU A 65 13.97 -2.20 -27.32
CA GLU A 65 15.08 -2.96 -26.76
C GLU A 65 16.21 -2.04 -26.27
N ASP A 66 16.54 -1.00 -27.04
CA ASP A 66 17.55 0.00 -26.65
C ASP A 66 17.08 0.81 -25.43
N LEU A 67 15.81 1.22 -25.41
CA LEU A 67 15.21 1.91 -24.27
C LEU A 67 15.26 1.05 -23.01
N VAL A 68 14.87 -0.22 -23.11
CA VAL A 68 14.91 -1.18 -21.99
C VAL A 68 16.36 -1.41 -21.54
N ALA A 69 17.32 -1.54 -22.47
CA ALA A 69 18.73 -1.70 -22.14
C ALA A 69 19.28 -0.48 -21.39
N VAL A 70 18.94 0.73 -21.85
CA VAL A 70 19.34 1.98 -21.18
C VAL A 70 18.76 2.05 -19.77
N VAL A 71 17.48 1.74 -19.59
CA VAL A 71 16.83 1.72 -18.26
C VAL A 71 17.53 0.70 -17.36
N ARG A 72 17.75 -0.52 -17.84
CA ARG A 72 18.40 -1.59 -17.06
C ARG A 72 19.82 -1.24 -16.63
N ASN A 73 20.60 -0.56 -17.49
CA ASN A 73 22.00 -0.28 -17.23
C ASN A 73 22.21 1.03 -16.45
N LYS A 74 21.20 1.93 -16.42
CA LYS A 74 21.33 3.24 -15.77
C LYS A 74 20.74 3.30 -14.37
N ILE A 75 20.18 2.22 -13.80
CA ILE A 75 19.75 2.24 -12.40
C ILE A 75 21.01 2.40 -11.54
N PRO A 76 21.19 3.53 -10.85
CA PRO A 76 22.37 3.76 -10.03
C PRO A 76 22.44 2.76 -8.89
N GLU A 77 23.64 2.42 -8.41
CA GLU A 77 23.83 1.54 -7.25
C GLU A 77 23.11 2.07 -5.99
N ASP A 78 23.12 3.39 -5.79
CA ASP A 78 22.37 4.04 -4.71
C ASP A 78 20.85 3.85 -4.80
N ALA A 79 20.28 3.76 -6.00
CA ALA A 79 18.87 3.43 -6.18
C ALA A 79 18.58 1.96 -5.88
N LYS A 80 19.48 1.06 -6.22
CA LYS A 80 19.40 -0.35 -5.85
C LYS A 80 19.48 -0.52 -4.33
N GLU A 81 20.37 0.22 -3.67
CA GLU A 81 20.48 0.22 -2.22
C GLU A 81 19.19 0.72 -1.56
N ALA A 82 18.63 1.84 -2.02
CA ALA A 82 17.35 2.35 -1.54
C ALA A 82 16.20 1.36 -1.75
N LEU A 83 16.16 0.70 -2.91
CA LEU A 83 15.19 -0.35 -3.19
C LEU A 83 15.40 -1.56 -2.26
N ALA A 84 16.64 -1.99 -2.04
CA ALA A 84 16.96 -3.09 -1.15
C ALA A 84 16.52 -2.81 0.30
N VAL A 85 16.74 -1.59 0.78
CA VAL A 85 16.26 -1.14 2.11
C VAL A 85 14.74 -1.18 2.18
N TYR A 86 14.03 -0.68 1.15
CA TYR A 86 12.57 -0.72 1.11
C TYR A 86 12.01 -2.14 1.07
N VAL A 87 12.62 -3.02 0.27
CA VAL A 87 12.24 -4.44 0.19
C VAL A 87 12.49 -5.15 1.53
N ALA A 88 13.60 -4.87 2.20
CA ALA A 88 13.89 -5.39 3.53
C ALA A 88 12.87 -4.89 4.58
N TYR A 89 12.49 -3.61 4.54
CA TYR A 89 11.43 -3.06 5.38
C TYR A 89 10.11 -3.82 5.17
N ARG A 90 9.67 -3.99 3.92
CA ARG A 90 8.45 -4.75 3.59
C ARG A 90 8.52 -6.18 4.14
N ASN A 91 9.66 -6.84 4.02
CA ASN A 91 9.89 -8.17 4.59
C ASN A 91 9.71 -8.21 6.11
N HIS A 92 10.23 -7.22 6.83
CA HIS A 92 10.06 -7.14 8.28
C HIS A 92 8.58 -6.94 8.65
N VAL A 93 7.85 -6.08 7.94
CA VAL A 93 6.41 -5.88 8.15
C VAL A 93 5.63 -7.18 7.93
N ILE A 94 5.92 -7.92 6.85
CA ILE A 94 5.32 -9.24 6.58
C ILE A 94 5.60 -10.22 7.73
N GLN A 95 6.83 -10.26 8.24
CA GLN A 95 7.17 -11.14 9.37
C GLN A 95 6.45 -10.74 10.65
N ILE A 96 6.31 -9.44 10.93
CA ILE A 96 5.52 -8.94 12.07
C ILE A 96 4.07 -9.37 11.90
N PHE A 97 3.50 -9.24 10.70
CA PHE A 97 2.13 -9.65 10.44
C PHE A 97 1.94 -11.15 10.67
N ARG A 98 2.81 -12.01 10.15
CA ARG A 98 2.80 -13.45 10.42
C ARG A 98 2.84 -13.76 11.92
N LYS A 99 3.68 -13.07 12.68
CA LYS A 99 3.73 -13.22 14.14
C LYS A 99 2.43 -12.80 14.81
N LEU A 100 1.77 -11.75 14.34
CA LEU A 100 0.48 -11.31 14.88
C LEU A 100 -0.64 -12.33 14.61
N LEU A 101 -0.60 -13.02 13.47
CA LEU A 101 -1.60 -14.03 13.12
C LEU A 101 -1.38 -15.34 13.87
N ASN A 102 -0.14 -15.68 14.20
CA ASN A 102 0.18 -16.87 14.97
C ASN A 102 -0.21 -16.68 16.45
N ARG A 103 -0.64 -17.76 17.11
CA ARG A 103 -0.88 -17.75 18.55
C ARG A 103 0.42 -17.46 19.28
N THR A 104 0.44 -16.38 20.06
CA THR A 104 1.50 -16.11 21.03
C THR A 104 1.07 -16.65 22.40
N GLU A 105 2.02 -16.89 23.30
CA GLU A 105 1.76 -17.27 24.69
C GLU A 105 0.86 -16.23 25.41
N ASP A 106 0.91 -14.97 24.96
CA ASP A 106 0.12 -13.85 25.47
C ASP A 106 -1.31 -13.77 24.90
N GLY A 107 -1.72 -14.73 24.05
CA GLY A 107 -3.07 -14.79 23.44
C GLY A 107 -3.11 -14.40 21.98
N LEU A 108 -4.34 -14.30 21.44
CA LEU A 108 -4.60 -13.99 20.04
C LEU A 108 -4.32 -12.52 19.72
N ALA A 109 -3.79 -12.25 18.53
CA ALA A 109 -3.79 -10.89 18.02
C ALA A 109 -5.22 -10.33 18.03
N THR A 110 -5.35 -9.11 18.51
CA THR A 110 -6.62 -8.40 18.44
C THR A 110 -6.77 -7.80 17.04
N GLU A 111 -8.01 -7.62 16.59
CA GLU A 111 -8.35 -6.84 15.39
C GLU A 111 -7.60 -5.49 15.37
N ASP A 112 -7.54 -4.86 16.53
CA ASP A 112 -6.84 -3.60 16.76
C ASP A 112 -5.36 -3.62 16.36
N LYS A 113 -4.62 -4.69 16.72
CA LYS A 113 -3.19 -4.82 16.37
C LYS A 113 -2.98 -5.01 14.87
N VAL A 114 -3.84 -5.79 14.23
CA VAL A 114 -3.77 -6.02 12.77
C VAL A 114 -4.13 -4.74 12.02
N HIS A 115 -5.18 -4.07 12.45
CA HIS A 115 -5.60 -2.79 11.88
C HIS A 115 -4.49 -1.74 12.01
N GLN A 116 -3.94 -1.57 13.21
CA GLN A 116 -2.85 -0.62 13.48
C GLN A 116 -1.59 -0.90 12.65
N LEU A 117 -1.30 -2.16 12.32
CA LEU A 117 -0.19 -2.52 11.45
C LEU A 117 -0.46 -2.08 10.00
N ILE A 118 -1.70 -2.21 9.51
CA ILE A 118 -2.07 -1.85 8.15
C ILE A 118 -2.19 -0.33 8.01
N TYR A 119 -2.92 0.30 8.93
CA TYR A 119 -3.12 1.75 8.96
C TYR A 119 -3.40 2.24 10.39
N PRO A 120 -2.84 3.40 10.81
CA PRO A 120 -3.10 3.96 12.14
C PRO A 120 -4.58 4.25 12.36
N ARG A 121 -5.14 3.70 13.45
CA ARG A 121 -6.57 3.87 13.79
C ARG A 121 -6.92 5.29 14.18
N TYR A 122 -8.16 5.67 13.91
CA TYR A 122 -8.75 7.00 14.22
C TYR A 122 -8.07 8.16 13.50
N ARG A 123 -7.36 7.88 12.42
CA ARG A 123 -6.59 8.83 11.63
C ARG A 123 -7.06 8.87 10.18
N ASP A 124 -6.69 9.93 9.49
CA ASP A 124 -6.82 10.03 8.04
C ASP A 124 -5.52 10.51 7.38
N SER A 125 -5.51 10.60 6.06
CA SER A 125 -4.33 10.99 5.27
C SER A 125 -3.87 12.43 5.49
N GLU A 126 -4.65 13.28 6.17
CA GLU A 126 -4.18 14.59 6.62
C GLU A 126 -3.25 14.49 7.86
N GLN A 127 -3.28 13.35 8.55
CA GLN A 127 -2.56 13.10 9.80
C GLN A 127 -1.51 11.98 9.68
N VAL A 128 -1.59 11.16 8.62
CA VAL A 128 -0.72 10.00 8.42
C VAL A 128 0.07 10.21 7.15
N ASP A 129 1.38 10.24 7.29
CA ASP A 129 2.29 10.30 6.16
C ASP A 129 2.23 9.00 5.36
N TYR A 130 2.47 9.09 4.05
CA TYR A 130 2.55 7.97 3.13
C TYR A 130 3.49 6.84 3.61
N SER A 131 4.58 7.18 4.28
CA SER A 131 5.55 6.22 4.82
C SER A 131 5.11 5.57 6.13
N ALA A 132 4.03 6.06 6.77
CA ALA A 132 3.59 5.64 8.09
C ALA A 132 2.46 4.59 8.08
N HIS A 133 2.14 4.02 6.92
CA HIS A 133 1.14 2.96 6.80
C HIS A 133 1.60 1.82 5.89
N ASN A 134 0.90 0.68 5.96
CA ASN A 134 1.23 -0.53 5.20
C ASN A 134 0.06 -1.05 4.36
N LEU A 135 -0.69 -0.15 3.73
CA LEU A 135 -1.80 -0.51 2.84
C LEU A 135 -1.37 -1.40 1.66
N TRP A 136 -0.10 -1.31 1.24
CA TRP A 136 0.51 -2.19 0.26
C TRP A 136 0.42 -3.69 0.64
N LEU A 137 0.18 -4.01 1.92
CA LEU A 137 -0.11 -5.39 2.34
C LEU A 137 -1.36 -5.93 1.63
N ILE A 138 -2.40 -5.11 1.48
CA ILE A 138 -3.64 -5.45 0.79
C ILE A 138 -3.40 -5.38 -0.71
N ASP A 139 -3.05 -4.18 -1.20
CA ASP A 139 -2.69 -3.95 -2.60
C ASP A 139 -1.72 -2.76 -2.68
N ASP A 140 -0.77 -2.80 -3.64
CA ASP A 140 0.19 -1.72 -3.83
C ASP A 140 -0.50 -0.43 -4.31
N ASP A 141 -1.59 -0.53 -5.05
CA ASP A 141 -2.38 0.62 -5.52
C ASP A 141 -2.98 1.42 -4.36
N LEU A 142 -3.28 0.78 -3.24
CA LEU A 142 -3.86 1.45 -2.07
C LEU A 142 -2.87 2.38 -1.36
N ALA A 143 -1.57 2.15 -1.57
CA ALA A 143 -0.53 2.99 -0.96
C ALA A 143 -0.53 4.43 -1.50
N TYR A 144 -1.11 4.68 -2.67
CA TYR A 144 -1.08 5.98 -3.35
C TYR A 144 -2.44 6.68 -3.40
N ALA A 145 -3.38 6.26 -2.56
CA ALA A 145 -4.72 6.83 -2.53
C ALA A 145 -4.71 8.31 -2.09
N ARG A 146 -5.56 9.13 -2.70
CA ARG A 146 -5.65 10.57 -2.39
C ARG A 146 -6.23 10.85 -1.02
N TYR A 147 -7.15 10.02 -0.57
CA TYR A 147 -7.74 10.13 0.75
C TYR A 147 -7.96 8.76 1.37
N ILE A 148 -7.53 8.63 2.60
CA ILE A 148 -7.69 7.43 3.41
C ILE A 148 -8.21 7.88 4.77
N SER A 149 -9.17 7.15 5.33
CA SER A 149 -9.60 7.34 6.70
C SER A 149 -9.80 5.99 7.40
N SER A 150 -9.52 5.96 8.68
CA SER A 150 -9.60 4.76 9.52
C SER A 150 -10.38 5.07 10.79
N ASP A 151 -11.41 4.24 11.08
CA ASP A 151 -12.26 4.35 12.27
C ASP A 151 -12.79 5.78 12.50
N ARG A 152 -13.17 6.46 11.44
CA ARG A 152 -13.74 7.80 11.49
C ARG A 152 -15.18 7.77 11.01
N THR A 153 -16.00 8.57 11.66
CA THR A 153 -17.38 8.77 11.20
C THR A 153 -17.39 9.58 9.89
N PRO A 154 -18.45 9.51 9.09
CA PRO A 154 -18.58 10.31 7.88
C PRO A 154 -18.47 11.83 8.14
N GLU A 155 -18.78 12.28 9.37
CA GLU A 155 -18.66 13.66 9.83
C GLU A 155 -17.21 14.02 10.24
N GLY A 156 -16.25 13.13 10.04
CA GLY A 156 -14.83 13.38 10.28
C GLY A 156 -14.39 13.25 11.74
N ASN A 157 -15.21 12.71 12.62
CA ASN A 157 -14.84 12.50 14.02
C ASN A 157 -14.20 11.10 14.21
N ALA A 158 -13.30 10.98 15.18
CA ALA A 158 -12.85 9.67 15.63
C ALA A 158 -14.04 8.89 16.20
N ARG A 159 -14.16 7.61 15.79
CA ARG A 159 -15.25 6.72 16.23
C ARG A 159 -15.30 6.58 17.75
N ARG A 160 -16.47 6.74 18.32
CA ARG A 160 -16.77 6.37 19.71
C ARG A 160 -17.46 5.02 19.76
N LYS A 161 -17.51 4.43 20.96
CA LYS A 161 -18.20 3.15 21.15
C LYS A 161 -19.68 3.23 20.75
N GLY A 162 -20.08 2.40 19.80
CA GLY A 162 -21.46 2.34 19.29
C GLY A 162 -21.74 3.27 18.10
N GLU A 163 -20.80 4.12 17.70
CA GLU A 163 -20.92 4.93 16.49
C GLU A 163 -20.55 4.11 15.25
N TYR A 164 -21.15 4.47 14.14
CA TYR A 164 -20.85 3.90 12.85
C TYR A 164 -19.57 4.53 12.27
N ALA A 165 -18.65 3.68 11.86
CA ALA A 165 -17.45 4.08 11.13
C ALA A 165 -16.94 2.90 10.30
N HIS A 166 -16.21 3.17 9.24
CA HIS A 166 -15.53 2.14 8.46
C HIS A 166 -14.21 1.78 9.12
N ASP A 167 -13.80 0.53 9.02
CA ASP A 167 -12.44 0.19 9.43
C ASP A 167 -11.44 0.95 8.55
N LEU A 168 -11.57 0.86 7.21
CA LEU A 168 -10.86 1.75 6.28
C LEU A 168 -11.78 2.20 5.16
N LEU A 169 -11.72 3.48 4.84
CA LEU A 169 -12.28 4.11 3.65
C LEU A 169 -11.14 4.69 2.83
N ILE A 170 -11.07 4.33 1.57
CA ILE A 170 -10.03 4.78 0.64
C ILE A 170 -10.72 5.34 -0.59
N ASN A 171 -10.44 6.61 -0.89
CA ASN A 171 -11.00 7.28 -2.05
C ASN A 171 -9.86 7.73 -2.98
N ASN A 172 -9.89 7.24 -4.20
CA ASN A 172 -8.92 7.56 -5.23
C ASN A 172 -9.63 7.91 -6.53
N GLU A 173 -9.72 9.20 -6.85
CA GLU A 173 -10.38 9.77 -8.05
C GLU A 173 -11.75 9.13 -8.38
N ASN A 174 -11.71 8.04 -9.17
CA ASN A 174 -12.88 7.35 -9.69
C ASN A 174 -13.15 6.01 -9.01
N GLU A 175 -12.38 5.67 -7.97
CA GLU A 175 -12.54 4.42 -7.24
C GLU A 175 -12.74 4.67 -5.75
N LEU A 176 -13.77 4.05 -5.21
CA LEU A 176 -14.01 3.99 -3.78
C LEU A 176 -13.70 2.58 -3.30
N MET A 177 -12.89 2.48 -2.26
CA MET A 177 -12.58 1.20 -1.63
C MET A 177 -12.92 1.25 -0.15
N VAL A 178 -13.54 0.19 0.34
CA VAL A 178 -13.88 0.03 1.75
C VAL A 178 -13.32 -1.30 2.22
N VAL A 179 -12.62 -1.27 3.34
CA VAL A 179 -12.05 -2.48 3.95
C VAL A 179 -12.74 -2.71 5.28
N GLU A 180 -13.23 -3.92 5.47
CA GLU A 180 -13.77 -4.43 6.73
C GLU A 180 -12.83 -5.51 7.24
N MET A 181 -12.33 -5.34 8.46
CA MET A 181 -11.43 -6.30 9.09
C MET A 181 -12.16 -7.06 10.19
N LYS A 182 -11.90 -8.35 10.27
CA LYS A 182 -12.41 -9.18 11.36
C LYS A 182 -11.25 -9.65 12.21
N ARG A 183 -11.54 -9.84 13.48
CA ARG A 183 -10.55 -10.34 14.42
C ARG A 183 -9.95 -11.66 13.93
N PRO A 184 -8.62 -11.81 13.89
CA PRO A 184 -7.98 -13.08 13.61
C PRO A 184 -8.53 -14.18 14.53
N GLN A 185 -8.74 -15.38 13.97
CA GLN A 185 -9.29 -16.56 14.62
C GLN A 185 -10.76 -16.41 15.15
N LYS A 186 -11.49 -15.43 14.68
CA LYS A 186 -12.93 -15.36 14.91
C LYS A 186 -13.62 -16.46 14.11
N LYS A 187 -14.38 -17.32 14.80
CA LYS A 187 -15.07 -18.47 14.21
C LYS A 187 -16.59 -18.28 14.06
N ASP A 188 -17.12 -17.15 14.47
CA ASP A 188 -18.57 -16.90 14.60
C ASP A 188 -19.16 -16.16 13.42
N TYR A 189 -18.82 -16.61 12.20
CA TYR A 189 -19.50 -16.16 10.98
C TYR A 189 -20.70 -17.07 10.74
N ASP A 190 -21.76 -16.94 11.53
CA ASP A 190 -22.96 -17.67 11.22
C ASP A 190 -23.94 -16.74 10.48
N GLY A 191 -24.53 -17.26 9.41
CA GLY A 191 -25.54 -16.58 8.62
C GLY A 191 -26.94 -16.61 9.25
N SER A 192 -27.03 -16.70 10.60
CA SER A 192 -28.32 -16.58 11.28
C SER A 192 -28.82 -15.13 11.19
N LYS A 193 -30.14 -14.96 11.04
CA LYS A 193 -30.77 -13.63 10.94
C LYS A 193 -30.46 -12.68 12.11
N GLU A 194 -30.16 -13.24 13.28
CA GLU A 194 -29.73 -12.46 14.45
C GLU A 194 -28.28 -11.95 14.34
N ALA A 195 -27.51 -12.54 13.44
CA ALA A 195 -26.11 -12.17 13.17
C ALA A 195 -25.96 -11.17 12.04
N SER A 196 -27.02 -10.61 11.47
CA SER A 196 -26.94 -9.67 10.34
C SER A 196 -26.05 -8.47 10.62
N THR A 197 -25.97 -8.01 11.87
CA THR A 197 -25.04 -6.95 12.30
C THR A 197 -23.60 -7.45 12.48
N LYS A 198 -23.36 -8.76 12.43
CA LYS A 198 -22.05 -9.39 12.60
C LYS A 198 -21.50 -10.00 11.31
N ASN A 199 -22.34 -10.07 10.28
CA ASN A 199 -21.96 -10.57 8.98
C ASN A 199 -21.10 -9.52 8.25
N PRO A 200 -19.84 -9.82 7.91
CA PRO A 200 -18.95 -8.85 7.32
C PRO A 200 -19.40 -8.36 5.93
N VAL A 201 -20.08 -9.21 5.16
CA VAL A 201 -20.58 -8.84 3.81
C VAL A 201 -21.71 -7.83 3.93
N ASP A 202 -22.67 -8.07 4.83
CA ASP A 202 -23.78 -7.14 5.03
C ASP A 202 -23.32 -5.84 5.67
N GLN A 203 -22.36 -5.91 6.59
CA GLN A 203 -21.73 -4.72 7.16
C GLN A 203 -21.12 -3.85 6.06
N LEU A 204 -20.30 -4.47 5.22
CA LEU A 204 -19.62 -3.76 4.13
C LEU A 204 -20.61 -3.18 3.11
N LYS A 205 -21.65 -3.94 2.71
CA LYS A 205 -22.70 -3.42 1.82
C LYS A 205 -23.41 -2.21 2.42
N ASN A 206 -23.79 -2.28 3.68
CA ASN A 206 -24.48 -1.18 4.38
C ASN A 206 -23.57 0.06 4.49
N GLN A 207 -22.29 -0.14 4.76
CA GLN A 207 -21.29 0.93 4.79
C GLN A 207 -21.21 1.64 3.45
N ILE A 208 -21.12 0.88 2.36
CA ILE A 208 -21.01 1.43 1.00
C ILE A 208 -22.29 2.16 0.61
N MET A 209 -23.46 1.62 0.95
CA MET A 209 -24.73 2.29 0.68
C MET A 209 -24.84 3.63 1.43
N ASP A 210 -24.49 3.67 2.72
CA ASP A 210 -24.49 4.90 3.51
C ASP A 210 -23.53 5.96 2.96
N ILE A 211 -22.30 5.56 2.57
CA ILE A 211 -21.32 6.47 1.95
C ILE A 211 -21.88 7.07 0.65
N ARG A 212 -22.49 6.24 -0.19
CA ARG A 212 -23.07 6.69 -1.46
C ARG A 212 -24.27 7.62 -1.28
N GLU A 213 -25.14 7.30 -0.31
CA GLU A 213 -26.29 8.17 0.00
C GLU A 213 -25.85 9.54 0.50
N ARG A 214 -24.80 9.60 1.28
CA ARG A 214 -24.21 10.87 1.76
C ARG A 214 -23.46 11.62 0.67
N GLY A 215 -22.83 10.92 -0.30
CA GLY A 215 -22.07 11.48 -1.40
C GLY A 215 -20.81 12.26 -0.98
N LYS A 216 -20.46 12.26 0.32
CA LYS A 216 -19.30 12.95 0.87
C LYS A 216 -18.91 12.41 2.23
N VAL A 217 -17.64 12.64 2.58
CA VAL A 217 -17.10 12.49 3.93
C VAL A 217 -16.33 13.75 4.32
N ILE A 218 -16.13 13.98 5.62
CA ILE A 218 -15.38 15.12 6.13
C ILE A 218 -14.04 14.62 6.66
N ASP A 219 -12.93 15.25 6.22
CA ASP A 219 -11.61 14.92 6.73
C ASP A 219 -11.34 15.54 8.12
N SER A 220 -10.20 15.20 8.74
CA SER A 220 -9.83 15.73 10.06
C SER A 220 -9.55 17.23 10.06
N GLY A 221 -9.30 17.81 8.90
CA GLY A 221 -9.18 19.26 8.71
C GLY A 221 -10.50 19.98 8.50
N GLY A 222 -11.64 19.27 8.52
CA GLY A 222 -12.98 19.83 8.29
C GLY A 222 -13.32 20.07 6.83
N ARG A 223 -12.55 19.53 5.88
CA ARG A 223 -12.82 19.69 4.45
C ARG A 223 -13.74 18.57 3.96
N GLU A 224 -14.67 18.93 3.09
CA GLU A 224 -15.52 17.96 2.41
C GLU A 224 -14.74 17.22 1.31
N ARG A 225 -14.83 15.89 1.31
CA ARG A 225 -14.31 15.00 0.27
C ARG A 225 -15.51 14.40 -0.45
N THR A 226 -15.75 14.82 -1.68
CA THR A 226 -16.83 14.30 -2.51
C THR A 226 -16.55 12.84 -2.88
N ILE A 227 -17.58 12.01 -2.81
CA ILE A 227 -17.57 10.62 -3.27
C ILE A 227 -18.55 10.52 -4.43
N GLU A 228 -18.02 10.22 -5.60
CA GLU A 228 -18.85 10.10 -6.80
C GLU A 228 -19.70 8.83 -6.74
N ASN A 229 -21.00 8.99 -6.88
CA ASN A 229 -21.95 7.86 -6.77
C ASN A 229 -21.85 6.85 -7.91
N THR A 230 -21.27 7.25 -9.05
CA THR A 230 -21.07 6.40 -10.23
C THR A 230 -19.80 5.58 -10.21
N SER A 231 -18.89 5.87 -9.27
CA SER A 231 -17.63 5.15 -9.17
C SER A 231 -17.84 3.66 -8.91
N MET A 232 -17.00 2.82 -9.50
CA MET A 232 -16.92 1.42 -9.11
C MET A 232 -16.43 1.35 -7.68
N VAL A 233 -17.05 0.51 -6.87
CA VAL A 233 -16.63 0.29 -5.49
C VAL A 233 -15.98 -1.07 -5.36
N ARG A 234 -14.84 -1.10 -4.70
CA ARG A 234 -14.20 -2.34 -4.24
C ARG A 234 -14.34 -2.47 -2.74
N GLY A 235 -14.90 -3.59 -2.32
CA GLY A 235 -14.98 -3.95 -0.91
C GLY A 235 -13.98 -5.06 -0.61
N TYR A 236 -13.19 -4.90 0.45
CA TYR A 236 -12.30 -5.94 0.95
C TYR A 236 -12.76 -6.40 2.32
N ILE A 237 -12.89 -7.71 2.50
CA ILE A 237 -13.14 -8.32 3.79
C ILE A 237 -11.92 -9.16 4.15
N LEU A 238 -11.24 -8.77 5.22
CA LEU A 238 -10.09 -9.49 5.76
C LEU A 238 -10.54 -10.29 6.97
N ALA A 239 -10.43 -11.62 6.90
CA ALA A 239 -10.95 -12.51 7.93
C ALA A 239 -10.16 -13.83 7.98
N ASP A 240 -10.27 -14.58 9.07
CA ASP A 240 -9.82 -15.96 9.09
C ASP A 240 -10.75 -16.85 8.27
N TRP A 241 -10.15 -17.71 7.45
CA TRP A 241 -10.89 -18.68 6.66
C TRP A 241 -11.26 -19.89 7.51
N ASN A 242 -12.55 -20.20 7.53
CA ASN A 242 -13.08 -21.37 8.19
C ASN A 242 -14.33 -21.91 7.46
N ASP A 243 -14.74 -23.13 7.80
CA ASP A 243 -15.85 -23.80 7.12
C ASP A 243 -17.17 -23.03 7.18
N LYS A 244 -17.42 -22.27 8.26
CA LYS A 244 -18.63 -21.46 8.40
C LYS A 244 -18.63 -20.28 7.44
N LEU A 245 -17.49 -19.56 7.36
CA LEU A 245 -17.31 -18.47 6.40
C LEU A 245 -17.43 -19.01 4.96
N GLU A 246 -16.75 -20.08 4.63
CA GLU A 246 -16.80 -20.67 3.31
C GLU A 246 -18.22 -21.10 2.91
N ARG A 247 -18.93 -21.77 3.83
CA ARG A 247 -20.34 -22.15 3.63
C ARG A 247 -21.22 -20.92 3.40
N TYR A 248 -21.04 -19.87 4.21
CA TYR A 248 -21.75 -18.63 4.05
C TYR A 248 -21.50 -17.99 2.68
N LEU A 249 -20.24 -17.90 2.27
CA LEU A 249 -19.85 -17.33 0.98
C LEU A 249 -20.45 -18.11 -0.19
N LYS A 250 -20.52 -19.45 -0.11
CA LYS A 250 -21.19 -20.29 -1.11
C LYS A 250 -22.70 -20.03 -1.18
N ILE A 251 -23.36 -19.82 -0.04
CA ILE A 251 -24.80 -19.48 0.01
C ILE A 251 -25.06 -18.11 -0.60
N GLU A 252 -24.13 -17.17 -0.43
CA GLU A 252 -24.17 -15.82 -0.98
C GLU A 252 -23.62 -15.75 -2.43
N ASP A 253 -23.51 -16.87 -3.14
CA ASP A 253 -23.03 -16.95 -4.53
C ASP A 253 -21.64 -16.31 -4.77
N PHE A 254 -20.76 -16.33 -3.77
CA PHE A 254 -19.37 -15.95 -4.00
C PHE A 254 -18.64 -17.01 -4.80
N ILE A 255 -17.82 -16.55 -5.76
CA ILE A 255 -16.94 -17.41 -6.54
C ILE A 255 -15.66 -17.63 -5.73
N LEU A 256 -15.44 -18.90 -5.33
CA LEU A 256 -14.20 -19.29 -4.67
C LEU A 256 -13.07 -19.40 -5.70
N THR A 257 -11.93 -18.82 -5.40
CA THR A 257 -10.78 -18.91 -6.31
C THR A 257 -9.97 -20.17 -6.05
N ASN A 258 -9.59 -20.87 -7.12
CA ASN A 258 -8.78 -22.08 -7.03
C ASN A 258 -7.27 -21.80 -6.86
N PHE A 259 -6.84 -20.55 -6.98
CA PHE A 259 -5.45 -20.16 -6.82
C PHE A 259 -5.05 -20.08 -5.35
N GLY A 260 -4.70 -21.21 -4.76
CA GLY A 260 -4.22 -21.31 -3.39
C GLY A 260 -5.31 -21.27 -2.31
N GLY A 261 -6.60 -21.28 -2.68
CA GLY A 261 -7.72 -21.26 -1.74
C GLY A 261 -7.86 -19.96 -0.91
N GLN A 262 -8.82 -19.96 0.02
CA GLN A 262 -9.00 -18.91 1.04
C GLN A 262 -9.18 -17.48 0.49
N MET A 263 -9.77 -17.40 -0.70
CA MET A 263 -10.18 -16.15 -1.33
C MET A 263 -11.47 -16.38 -2.10
N ALA A 264 -12.39 -15.43 -2.01
CA ALA A 264 -13.64 -15.43 -2.77
C ALA A 264 -13.97 -14.02 -3.24
N TYR A 265 -14.74 -13.92 -4.31
CA TYR A 265 -15.24 -12.63 -4.78
C TYR A 265 -16.67 -12.74 -5.30
N ARG A 266 -17.39 -11.61 -5.26
CA ARG A 266 -18.70 -11.46 -5.86
C ARG A 266 -18.87 -10.04 -6.42
N TYR A 267 -19.48 -9.94 -7.61
CA TYR A 267 -19.88 -8.68 -8.20
C TYR A 267 -21.39 -8.44 -8.01
N TYR A 268 -21.74 -7.34 -7.37
CA TYR A 268 -23.10 -6.86 -7.18
C TYR A 268 -23.41 -5.80 -8.23
N LYS A 269 -24.04 -6.21 -9.30
CA LYS A 269 -24.28 -5.38 -10.50
C LYS A 269 -25.08 -4.10 -10.17
N GLU A 270 -26.14 -4.23 -9.37
CA GLU A 270 -27.01 -3.12 -8.98
C GLU A 270 -26.29 -2.06 -8.15
N LEU A 271 -25.25 -2.46 -7.47
CA LEU A 271 -24.43 -1.59 -6.61
C LEU A 271 -23.12 -1.17 -7.29
N ASN A 272 -22.84 -1.63 -8.51
CA ASN A 272 -21.51 -1.49 -9.14
C ASN A 272 -20.37 -1.76 -8.12
N LEU A 273 -20.47 -2.88 -7.42
CA LEU A 273 -19.65 -3.24 -6.27
C LEU A 273 -19.02 -4.60 -6.46
N ILE A 274 -17.71 -4.69 -6.35
CA ILE A 274 -16.99 -5.97 -6.20
C ILE A 274 -16.61 -6.13 -4.72
N ILE A 275 -16.98 -7.25 -4.12
CA ILE A 275 -16.50 -7.64 -2.80
C ILE A 275 -15.50 -8.78 -2.96
N GLU A 276 -14.31 -8.59 -2.41
CA GLU A 276 -13.28 -9.61 -2.27
C GLU A 276 -13.14 -10.01 -0.79
N VAL A 277 -13.22 -11.30 -0.50
CA VAL A 277 -12.98 -11.85 0.82
C VAL A 277 -11.65 -12.59 0.80
N LEU A 278 -10.73 -12.16 1.65
CA LEU A 278 -9.38 -12.72 1.73
C LEU A 278 -9.11 -13.22 3.16
N ALA A 279 -8.56 -14.42 3.24
CA ALA A 279 -7.96 -14.89 4.49
C ALA A 279 -6.71 -14.06 4.82
N PHE A 280 -6.43 -13.87 6.10
CA PHE A 280 -5.21 -13.20 6.54
C PHE A 280 -3.94 -13.91 6.06
N ASP A 281 -3.90 -15.24 6.11
CA ASP A 281 -2.76 -16.01 5.60
C ASP A 281 -2.56 -15.76 4.09
N ARG A 282 -3.67 -15.74 3.33
CA ARG A 282 -3.63 -15.45 1.90
C ARG A 282 -3.15 -14.03 1.60
N LEU A 283 -3.57 -13.06 2.42
CA LEU A 283 -3.11 -11.67 2.31
C LEU A 283 -1.58 -11.60 2.50
N VAL A 284 -1.07 -12.27 3.54
CA VAL A 284 0.36 -12.34 3.83
C VAL A 284 1.14 -12.99 2.69
N ASP A 285 0.63 -14.10 2.14
CA ASP A 285 1.28 -14.78 1.03
C ASP A 285 1.30 -13.93 -0.25
N ARG A 286 0.20 -13.23 -0.57
CA ARG A 286 0.17 -12.29 -1.70
C ARG A 286 1.20 -11.17 -1.52
N ALA A 287 1.26 -10.57 -0.34
CA ALA A 287 2.24 -9.52 -0.03
C ALA A 287 3.68 -10.06 -0.10
N SER A 288 3.93 -11.28 0.41
CA SER A 288 5.24 -11.95 0.34
C SER A 288 5.66 -12.19 -1.09
N ASN A 289 4.78 -12.76 -1.93
CA ASN A 289 5.07 -13.06 -3.33
C ASN A 289 5.37 -11.79 -4.14
N ARG A 290 4.62 -10.71 -3.91
CA ARG A 290 4.92 -9.41 -4.53
C ARG A 290 6.29 -8.89 -4.11
N ASN A 291 6.64 -9.01 -2.83
CA ASN A 291 7.93 -8.57 -2.32
C ASN A 291 9.08 -9.45 -2.85
N GLU A 292 8.87 -10.76 -3.00
CA GLU A 292 9.87 -11.70 -3.52
C GLU A 292 10.25 -11.43 -4.97
N ALA A 293 9.31 -10.91 -5.77
CA ALA A 293 9.62 -10.46 -7.12
C ALA A 293 10.69 -9.35 -7.13
N PHE A 294 10.64 -8.42 -6.18
CA PHE A 294 11.67 -7.39 -6.03
C PHE A 294 13.00 -7.96 -5.52
N VAL A 295 12.97 -8.90 -4.56
CA VAL A 295 14.16 -9.62 -4.07
C VAL A 295 14.85 -10.32 -5.23
N SER A 296 14.09 -11.08 -6.03
CA SER A 296 14.63 -11.80 -7.19
C SER A 296 15.25 -10.85 -8.23
N MET A 297 14.68 -9.66 -8.43
CA MET A 297 15.28 -8.63 -9.29
C MET A 297 16.61 -8.10 -8.75
N LEU A 298 16.76 -7.98 -7.45
CA LEU A 298 18.01 -7.55 -6.80
C LEU A 298 19.07 -8.65 -6.88
N GLU A 299 18.68 -9.92 -6.68
CA GLU A 299 19.60 -11.07 -6.68
C GLU A 299 20.03 -11.49 -8.09
N SER A 300 19.14 -11.50 -9.07
CA SER A 300 19.43 -11.95 -10.43
C SER A 300 20.55 -11.13 -11.10
N ARG A 301 20.71 -9.85 -10.74
CA ARG A 301 21.81 -9.01 -11.21
C ARG A 301 23.14 -9.32 -10.53
N SER A 302 23.13 -9.83 -9.30
CA SER A 302 24.35 -10.26 -8.60
C SER A 302 24.94 -11.55 -9.22
N ASN A 303 24.12 -12.38 -9.84
CA ASN A 303 24.54 -13.61 -10.49
C ASN A 303 25.03 -13.41 -11.93
N TYR A 304 24.52 -12.39 -12.63
CA TYR A 304 24.99 -12.08 -14.01
C TYR A 304 26.42 -11.55 -14.06
N ASP A 305 26.86 -10.83 -13.03
CA ASP A 305 28.25 -10.35 -12.91
C ASP A 305 29.25 -11.46 -12.53
N ARG A 306 28.77 -12.66 -12.17
CA ARG A 306 29.61 -13.78 -11.72
C ARG A 306 29.82 -14.88 -12.76
N THR A 307 29.15 -14.83 -13.91
CA THR A 307 29.35 -15.82 -14.96
C THR A 307 30.44 -15.31 -15.90
N PRO A 308 31.67 -15.87 -15.89
CA PRO A 308 32.62 -15.60 -16.94
C PRO A 308 32.00 -16.10 -18.24
N VAL A 309 32.03 -15.27 -19.27
CA VAL A 309 31.68 -15.69 -20.63
C VAL A 309 32.62 -16.84 -20.97
N GLY A 310 32.16 -18.04 -20.71
CA GLY A 310 32.87 -19.26 -21.06
C GLY A 310 32.96 -19.32 -22.58
N LYS A 311 34.17 -19.40 -23.05
CA LYS A 311 34.59 -19.61 -24.44
C LYS A 311 33.65 -20.58 -25.13
N LEU A 312 32.90 -20.11 -26.12
CA LEU A 312 32.40 -21.01 -27.17
C LEU A 312 33.64 -21.64 -27.83
N SER A 313 33.94 -22.88 -27.46
CA SER A 313 34.88 -23.68 -28.18
C SER A 313 34.30 -23.95 -29.57
N ALA A 314 34.98 -23.46 -30.58
CA ALA A 314 34.81 -23.91 -31.93
C ALA A 314 35.01 -25.45 -31.90
N ALA A 315 33.97 -26.18 -32.22
CA ALA A 315 34.10 -27.61 -32.61
C ALA A 315 33.93 -27.66 -34.11
N GLU A 316 34.91 -28.28 -34.71
CA GLU A 316 35.10 -28.64 -36.11
C GLU A 316 33.92 -29.44 -36.68
#